data_9d1ab05501e4791be396e9f548eec219
#
_entry.id   9d1ab05501e4791be396e9f548eec219
#
_cell.length_a   1.000
_cell.length_b   1.000
_cell.length_c   1.000
_cell.angle_alpha   90.00
_cell.angle_beta   90.00
_cell.angle_gamma   90.00
#
_symmetry.space_group_name_H-M   'P 1'
#
loop_
_entity.id
_entity.type
_entity.pdbx_description
1 polymer ?
#
loop_
_entity_poly.entity_id
_entity_poly.type
_entity_poly.pdbx_seq_one_letter_code
_entity_poly.pdbx_strand_id
1 'polypeptide(L)'
;MENLGRKDGFYMITRQGMRTLMLLLSVIILSAPGCGLIHRERTPEEVFSMALSGIAGKEKLDFVGEAGLRRESSGLFENQFKFEGKLENHDQLTLQTRLPGAVTAAGSSKVNGMDAASANLTTQPSGFSASFQRKKGQWEALTAEQEPLRGSLSRYNPIAQLENIDRMNKTIKSEYGSGRRTRILRIELAPEDAKAWATTQLNDEMNAIKAEYMHRASNIKGKNKAKLEKELSQVWQQGEASMEQMMKQAKVQTVYHLTVDRKTSLPLRLSSESQVTYQDASNKSNKEALVMDVNFKTYD
;
A
#
# COMPACT_ATOMS: atom_id res chain seq x y z
N MET A 1 -14.82 93.70 1.01
CA MET A 1 -13.51 93.62 1.64
C MET A 1 -13.38 92.13 2.04
N GLU A 2 -12.51 91.26 1.54
CA GLU A 2 -11.25 91.43 0.89
C GLU A 2 -10.99 90.14 0.06
N ASN A 3 -10.39 90.30 -1.10
CA ASN A 3 -9.91 89.31 -2.04
C ASN A 3 -8.84 88.41 -1.40
N LEU A 4 -8.91 87.10 -1.59
CA LEU A 4 -7.73 86.31 -1.50
C LEU A 4 -7.61 85.37 -2.72
N GLY A 5 -6.63 85.69 -3.49
CA GLY A 5 -6.34 85.08 -4.77
C GLY A 5 -5.84 83.62 -4.69
N ARG A 6 -6.36 82.85 -5.58
CA ARG A 6 -5.97 81.47 -5.90
C ARG A 6 -4.71 81.53 -6.77
N LYS A 7 -3.57 81.09 -6.22
CA LYS A 7 -2.33 80.87 -7.03
C LYS A 7 -2.34 79.43 -7.55
N ASP A 8 -2.73 79.26 -8.79
CA ASP A 8 -2.53 78.05 -9.56
C ASP A 8 -1.06 77.92 -9.99
N GLY A 9 -0.30 77.16 -9.22
CA GLY A 9 1.06 76.77 -9.55
C GLY A 9 1.10 75.71 -10.60
N PHE A 10 1.09 76.05 -11.85
CA PHE A 10 1.31 75.10 -12.97
C PHE A 10 2.81 74.71 -13.00
N TYR A 11 3.14 73.53 -12.54
CA TYR A 11 4.50 72.99 -12.70
C TYR A 11 4.71 72.57 -14.13
N MET A 12 5.45 73.43 -14.89
CA MET A 12 6.00 73.07 -16.20
C MET A 12 7.04 72.00 -16.04
N ILE A 13 6.59 70.71 -16.23
CA ILE A 13 7.53 69.62 -16.38
C ILE A 13 8.30 69.83 -17.69
N THR A 14 9.54 70.27 -17.58
CA THR A 14 10.40 70.46 -18.71
C THR A 14 10.61 69.10 -19.44
N ARG A 15 10.68 69.20 -20.78
CA ARG A 15 10.88 68.06 -21.68
C ARG A 15 12.07 67.14 -21.28
N GLN A 16 13.01 67.69 -20.53
CA GLN A 16 14.17 67.00 -19.98
C GLN A 16 13.82 66.11 -18.78
N GLY A 17 12.92 66.58 -17.89
CA GLY A 17 12.46 65.74 -16.73
C GLY A 17 11.66 64.51 -17.14
N MET A 18 10.93 64.59 -18.26
CA MET A 18 10.16 63.46 -18.77
C MET A 18 11.05 62.39 -19.41
N ARG A 19 12.20 62.79 -19.99
CA ARG A 19 13.18 61.83 -20.53
C ARG A 19 13.97 61.12 -19.45
N THR A 20 14.30 61.78 -18.36
CA THR A 20 14.94 61.15 -17.18
C THR A 20 14.00 60.25 -16.42
N LEU A 21 12.72 60.60 -16.33
CA LEU A 21 11.71 59.74 -15.72
C LEU A 21 11.45 58.45 -16.52
N MET A 22 11.39 58.54 -17.86
CA MET A 22 11.28 57.38 -18.74
C MET A 22 12.52 56.47 -18.69
N LEU A 23 13.72 57.04 -18.58
CA LEU A 23 14.94 56.23 -18.43
C LEU A 23 15.01 55.52 -17.08
N LEU A 24 14.58 56.17 -15.99
CA LEU A 24 14.48 55.54 -14.67
C LEU A 24 13.43 54.41 -14.65
N LEU A 25 12.29 54.59 -15.31
CA LEU A 25 11.26 53.55 -15.39
C LEU A 25 11.72 52.34 -16.21
N SER A 26 12.49 52.52 -17.28
CA SER A 26 13.04 51.45 -18.10
C SER A 26 14.11 50.64 -17.37
N VAL A 27 14.90 51.23 -16.47
CA VAL A 27 15.90 50.54 -15.66
C VAL A 27 15.24 49.66 -14.59
N ILE A 28 14.12 50.12 -14.03
CA ILE A 28 13.35 49.33 -13.03
C ILE A 28 12.71 48.06 -13.66
N ILE A 29 12.29 48.15 -14.92
CA ILE A 29 11.72 46.99 -15.64
C ILE A 29 12.81 45.97 -16.00
N LEU A 30 14.04 46.41 -16.27
CA LEU A 30 15.17 45.51 -16.57
C LEU A 30 15.79 44.86 -15.33
N SER A 31 15.56 45.41 -14.15
CA SER A 31 16.05 44.88 -12.89
C SER A 31 15.00 43.98 -12.14
N ALA A 32 13.84 43.73 -12.75
CA ALA A 32 12.98 42.66 -12.25
C ALA A 32 13.79 41.37 -12.36
N PRO A 33 14.19 40.73 -11.23
CA PRO A 33 14.81 39.41 -11.28
C PRO A 33 13.81 38.54 -12.00
N GLY A 34 14.15 38.14 -13.24
CA GLY A 34 13.39 37.14 -13.93
C GLY A 34 13.19 36.00 -12.91
N CYS A 35 11.97 35.76 -12.48
CA CYS A 35 11.62 34.51 -11.83
C CYS A 35 11.97 33.39 -12.81
N GLY A 36 13.28 33.11 -12.92
CA GLY A 36 13.72 31.85 -13.45
C GLY A 36 12.96 30.85 -12.65
N LEU A 37 12.01 30.18 -13.26
CA LEU A 37 11.42 28.94 -12.79
C LEU A 37 12.59 27.98 -12.60
N ILE A 38 13.31 28.14 -11.46
CA ILE A 38 14.19 27.13 -10.95
C ILE A 38 13.22 25.96 -10.73
N HIS A 39 13.20 25.05 -11.68
CA HIS A 39 12.52 23.77 -11.52
C HIS A 39 13.24 23.06 -10.36
N ARG A 40 12.88 23.46 -9.13
CA ARG A 40 13.36 22.75 -7.95
C ARG A 40 12.90 21.30 -8.09
N GLU A 41 13.86 20.42 -8.25
CA GLU A 41 13.54 19.00 -8.25
C GLU A 41 12.88 18.66 -6.93
N ARG A 42 11.68 18.06 -7.00
CA ARG A 42 10.91 17.67 -5.81
C ARG A 42 11.70 16.68 -4.96
N THR A 43 11.64 16.84 -3.65
CA THR A 43 12.24 15.88 -2.74
C THR A 43 11.55 14.50 -2.83
N PRO A 44 12.21 13.43 -2.39
CA PRO A 44 11.58 12.10 -2.35
C PRO A 44 10.29 12.09 -1.54
N GLU A 45 10.24 12.81 -0.41
CA GLU A 45 9.08 12.95 0.47
C GLU A 45 7.94 13.69 -0.23
N GLU A 46 8.23 14.77 -0.94
CA GLU A 46 7.23 15.50 -1.74
C GLU A 46 6.63 14.59 -2.82
N VAL A 47 7.46 13.78 -3.50
CA VAL A 47 6.98 12.84 -4.52
C VAL A 47 6.11 11.75 -3.90
N PHE A 48 6.49 11.23 -2.73
CA PHE A 48 5.68 10.24 -2.00
C PHE A 48 4.33 10.81 -1.59
N SER A 49 4.31 12.00 -0.99
CA SER A 49 3.07 12.68 -0.60
C SER A 49 2.14 12.96 -1.79
N MET A 50 2.71 13.36 -2.94
CA MET A 50 1.93 13.54 -4.17
C MET A 50 1.37 12.24 -4.72
N ALA A 51 2.10 11.12 -4.61
CA ALA A 51 1.64 9.82 -5.03
C ALA A 51 0.45 9.35 -4.20
N LEU A 52 0.47 9.56 -2.88
CA LEU A 52 -0.64 9.30 -1.98
C LEU A 52 -1.86 10.15 -2.31
N SER A 53 -1.66 11.45 -2.46
CA SER A 53 -2.74 12.39 -2.81
C SER A 53 -3.36 12.03 -4.17
N GLY A 54 -2.53 11.57 -5.10
CA GLY A 54 -2.98 11.15 -6.42
C GLY A 54 -3.90 9.93 -6.37
N ILE A 55 -3.59 8.93 -5.53
CA ILE A 55 -4.46 7.76 -5.31
C ILE A 55 -5.76 8.18 -4.59
N ALA A 56 -5.64 9.01 -3.57
CA ALA A 56 -6.80 9.44 -2.78
C ALA A 56 -7.85 10.20 -3.63
N GLY A 57 -7.42 10.81 -4.73
CA GLY A 57 -8.30 11.50 -5.67
C GLY A 57 -8.94 10.61 -6.74
N LYS A 58 -8.70 9.29 -6.71
CA LYS A 58 -9.20 8.37 -7.74
C LYS A 58 -10.46 7.64 -7.31
N GLU A 59 -11.51 7.69 -8.13
CA GLU A 59 -12.75 6.94 -7.88
C GLU A 59 -12.58 5.45 -8.12
N LYS A 60 -11.75 5.11 -9.13
CA LYS A 60 -11.48 3.73 -9.51
C LYS A 60 -10.00 3.48 -9.67
N LEU A 61 -9.58 2.33 -9.24
CA LEU A 61 -8.20 1.87 -9.34
C LEU A 61 -8.16 0.36 -9.43
N ASP A 62 -7.55 -0.17 -10.48
CA ASP A 62 -7.28 -1.60 -10.62
C ASP A 62 -5.81 -1.89 -10.40
N PHE A 63 -5.52 -3.02 -9.77
CA PHE A 63 -4.15 -3.50 -9.60
C PHE A 63 -4.06 -5.02 -9.65
N VAL A 64 -2.88 -5.51 -9.98
CA VAL A 64 -2.53 -6.93 -9.91
C VAL A 64 -1.23 -7.09 -9.15
N GLY A 65 -1.13 -8.14 -8.37
CA GLY A 65 0.06 -8.40 -7.57
C GLY A 65 0.36 -9.87 -7.42
N GLU A 66 1.53 -10.10 -6.87
CA GLU A 66 1.97 -11.41 -6.40
C GLU A 66 2.65 -11.26 -5.03
N ALA A 67 2.52 -12.27 -4.21
CA ALA A 67 3.17 -12.32 -2.92
C ALA A 67 3.65 -13.73 -2.62
N GLY A 68 4.70 -13.83 -1.80
CA GLY A 68 5.27 -15.11 -1.40
C GLY A 68 6.16 -14.98 -0.18
N LEU A 69 6.27 -16.06 0.56
CA LEU A 69 7.19 -16.20 1.67
C LEU A 69 8.49 -16.81 1.16
N ARG A 70 9.61 -16.20 1.50
CA ARG A 70 10.95 -16.69 1.20
C ARG A 70 11.67 -17.00 2.50
N ARG A 71 12.14 -18.24 2.66
CA ARG A 71 13.03 -18.64 3.75
C ARG A 71 14.48 -18.60 3.29
N GLU A 72 15.34 -18.05 4.11
CA GLU A 72 16.78 -17.97 3.79
C GLU A 72 17.42 -19.35 3.55
N SER A 73 16.94 -20.37 4.29
CA SER A 73 17.47 -21.73 4.17
C SER A 73 17.24 -22.40 2.82
N SER A 74 16.20 -22.01 2.08
CA SER A 74 15.86 -22.61 0.79
C SER A 74 16.12 -21.70 -0.41
N GLY A 75 16.14 -20.39 -0.21
CA GLY A 75 16.20 -19.39 -1.28
C GLY A 75 14.97 -19.41 -2.21
N LEU A 76 14.06 -20.35 -2.03
CA LEU A 76 12.88 -20.55 -2.84
C LEU A 76 11.68 -19.84 -2.22
N PHE A 77 10.75 -19.42 -3.05
CA PHE A 77 9.47 -18.92 -2.59
C PHE A 77 8.56 -20.07 -2.18
N GLU A 78 8.07 -20.00 -0.96
CA GLU A 78 7.03 -20.86 -0.44
C GLU A 78 5.70 -20.11 -0.47
N ASN A 79 4.61 -20.81 -0.71
CA ASN A 79 3.26 -20.23 -0.68
C ASN A 79 3.07 -18.98 -1.58
N GLN A 80 3.70 -18.97 -2.75
CA GLN A 80 3.50 -17.90 -3.71
C GLN A 80 2.07 -17.94 -4.26
N PHE A 81 1.43 -16.78 -4.33
CA PHE A 81 0.11 -16.63 -4.95
C PHE A 81 0.00 -15.29 -5.67
N LYS A 82 -0.94 -15.23 -6.60
CA LYS A 82 -1.29 -14.02 -7.33
C LYS A 82 -2.59 -13.46 -6.80
N PHE A 83 -2.72 -12.16 -6.87
CA PHE A 83 -3.94 -11.47 -6.48
C PHE A 83 -4.24 -10.30 -7.42
N GLU A 84 -5.50 -9.95 -7.50
CA GLU A 84 -5.98 -8.78 -8.19
C GLU A 84 -6.93 -8.01 -7.29
N GLY A 85 -6.97 -6.70 -7.44
CA GLY A 85 -7.86 -5.86 -6.65
C GLY A 85 -8.43 -4.73 -7.46
N LYS A 86 -9.61 -4.30 -7.01
CA LYS A 86 -10.37 -3.22 -7.61
C LYS A 86 -10.90 -2.29 -6.53
N LEU A 87 -10.52 -1.03 -6.60
CA LEU A 87 -11.09 0.04 -5.80
C LEU A 87 -12.25 0.67 -6.57
N GLU A 88 -13.37 0.90 -5.91
CA GLU A 88 -14.53 1.61 -6.42
C GLU A 88 -15.01 2.62 -5.37
N ASN A 89 -15.51 3.77 -5.85
CA ASN A 89 -16.09 4.82 -5.02
C ASN A 89 -15.16 5.33 -3.89
N HIS A 90 -13.84 5.30 -4.08
CA HIS A 90 -12.79 5.67 -3.11
C HIS A 90 -12.73 4.83 -1.82
N ASP A 91 -13.74 4.04 -1.50
CA ASP A 91 -13.90 3.40 -0.20
C ASP A 91 -14.23 1.90 -0.24
N GLN A 92 -14.47 1.36 -1.40
CA GLN A 92 -14.80 -0.07 -1.58
C GLN A 92 -13.66 -0.77 -2.34
N LEU A 93 -13.03 -1.74 -1.71
CA LEU A 93 -11.98 -2.52 -2.30
C LEU A 93 -12.37 -4.00 -2.34
N THR A 94 -12.31 -4.60 -3.51
CA THR A 94 -12.42 -6.05 -3.69
C THR A 94 -11.05 -6.63 -4.01
N LEU A 95 -10.64 -7.66 -3.28
CA LEU A 95 -9.43 -8.44 -3.50
C LEU A 95 -9.79 -9.88 -3.86
N GLN A 96 -9.16 -10.42 -4.90
CA GLN A 96 -9.30 -11.81 -5.32
C GLN A 96 -7.92 -12.44 -5.42
N THR A 97 -7.76 -13.65 -4.88
CA THR A 97 -6.51 -14.40 -4.97
C THR A 97 -6.66 -15.56 -5.93
N ARG A 98 -5.56 -15.94 -6.58
CA ARG A 98 -5.45 -17.14 -7.40
C ARG A 98 -4.29 -17.97 -6.90
N LEU A 99 -4.56 -19.20 -6.51
CA LEU A 99 -3.51 -20.14 -6.10
C LEU A 99 -2.78 -20.70 -7.33
N PRO A 100 -1.46 -20.93 -7.26
CA PRO A 100 -0.72 -21.61 -8.32
C PRO A 100 -1.29 -23.01 -8.53
N GLY A 101 -1.57 -23.36 -9.78
CA GLY A 101 -2.11 -24.69 -10.15
C GLY A 101 -3.62 -24.76 -10.34
N ALA A 102 -4.37 -23.69 -10.06
CA ALA A 102 -5.76 -23.60 -10.46
C ALA A 102 -5.83 -23.41 -11.99
N VAL A 103 -6.03 -24.48 -12.71
CA VAL A 103 -6.30 -24.44 -14.15
C VAL A 103 -7.64 -23.72 -14.34
N THR A 104 -7.59 -22.48 -14.81
CA THR A 104 -8.80 -21.83 -15.31
C THR A 104 -9.27 -22.64 -16.52
N ALA A 105 -10.43 -23.27 -16.39
CA ALA A 105 -11.11 -23.95 -17.50
C ALA A 105 -11.62 -22.95 -18.58
N ALA A 106 -10.80 -21.99 -18.96
CA ALA A 106 -11.02 -21.08 -20.08
C ALA A 106 -10.16 -21.53 -21.26
N GLY A 107 -10.49 -22.68 -21.82
CA GLY A 107 -9.77 -23.25 -22.96
C GLY A 107 -10.28 -24.64 -23.26
N SER A 108 -11.60 -24.82 -23.39
CA SER A 108 -12.20 -26.04 -23.89
C SER A 108 -11.86 -26.18 -25.39
N SER A 109 -10.68 -26.67 -25.69
CA SER A 109 -10.44 -27.34 -26.97
C SER A 109 -11.29 -28.63 -26.98
N LYS A 110 -12.28 -28.67 -27.84
CA LYS A 110 -13.01 -29.87 -28.18
C LYS A 110 -12.06 -30.98 -28.59
N VAL A 111 -11.80 -31.94 -27.72
CA VAL A 111 -11.31 -33.26 -28.11
C VAL A 111 -12.51 -34.17 -28.19
N ASN A 112 -12.84 -34.58 -29.44
CA ASN A 112 -13.88 -35.55 -29.72
C ASN A 112 -13.50 -36.91 -29.16
N GLY A 113 -14.46 -37.50 -28.43
CA GLY A 113 -14.62 -38.94 -28.30
C GLY A 113 -13.88 -39.58 -27.13
N MET A 114 -14.58 -39.78 -26.03
CA MET A 114 -14.76 -41.06 -25.36
C MET A 114 -15.56 -40.86 -24.09
N ASP A 115 -16.46 -41.80 -23.84
CA ASP A 115 -17.42 -41.83 -22.76
C ASP A 115 -16.80 -41.57 -21.38
N ALA A 116 -17.21 -40.49 -20.74
CA ALA A 116 -16.90 -40.22 -19.34
C ALA A 116 -18.21 -40.25 -18.54
N ALA A 117 -18.47 -41.41 -17.98
CA ALA A 117 -19.38 -41.54 -16.86
C ALA A 117 -18.81 -40.77 -15.68
N SER A 118 -19.57 -39.84 -15.18
CA SER A 118 -19.58 -39.32 -13.81
C SER A 118 -18.25 -38.91 -13.17
N ALA A 119 -17.86 -37.70 -13.41
CA ALA A 119 -17.19 -36.90 -12.40
C ALA A 119 -17.76 -35.49 -12.43
N ASN A 120 -18.79 -35.24 -11.64
CA ASN A 120 -19.15 -33.89 -11.21
C ASN A 120 -18.03 -33.34 -10.33
N LEU A 121 -16.86 -33.11 -10.91
CA LEU A 121 -15.87 -32.22 -10.36
C LEU A 121 -16.41 -30.80 -10.59
N THR A 122 -17.20 -30.32 -9.65
CA THR A 122 -17.39 -28.88 -9.46
C THR A 122 -16.00 -28.30 -9.22
N THR A 123 -15.39 -27.81 -10.28
CA THR A 123 -14.19 -26.98 -10.23
C THR A 123 -14.58 -25.72 -9.48
N GLN A 124 -14.50 -25.77 -8.14
CA GLN A 124 -14.53 -24.55 -7.35
C GLN A 124 -13.32 -23.71 -7.78
N PRO A 125 -13.50 -22.41 -8.05
CA PRO A 125 -12.38 -21.54 -8.28
C PRO A 125 -11.50 -21.60 -7.03
N SER A 126 -10.29 -22.14 -7.17
CA SER A 126 -9.31 -22.26 -6.08
C SER A 126 -8.70 -20.88 -5.76
N GLY A 127 -9.54 -19.94 -5.40
CA GLY A 127 -9.18 -18.58 -5.03
C GLY A 127 -10.11 -18.04 -3.95
N PHE A 128 -9.58 -17.15 -3.15
CA PHE A 128 -10.33 -16.44 -2.10
C PHE A 128 -10.65 -15.04 -2.57
N SER A 129 -11.82 -14.53 -2.21
CA SER A 129 -12.22 -13.15 -2.43
C SER A 129 -12.57 -12.48 -1.11
N ALA A 130 -12.12 -11.27 -0.92
CA ALA A 130 -12.48 -10.44 0.23
C ALA A 130 -12.87 -9.05 -0.23
N SER A 131 -13.89 -8.48 0.40
CA SER A 131 -14.32 -7.10 0.19
C SER A 131 -14.03 -6.29 1.44
N PHE A 132 -13.52 -5.08 1.23
CA PHE A 132 -13.16 -4.15 2.29
C PHE A 132 -13.87 -2.83 2.06
N GLN A 133 -14.21 -2.17 3.14
CA GLN A 133 -14.73 -0.81 3.12
C GLN A 133 -13.87 0.10 3.98
N ARG A 134 -13.61 1.29 3.47
CA ARG A 134 -12.90 2.32 4.22
C ARG A 134 -13.86 3.06 5.14
N LYS A 135 -13.70 2.91 6.45
CA LYS A 135 -14.47 3.61 7.47
C LYS A 135 -13.54 4.41 8.38
N LYS A 136 -13.82 5.70 8.55
CA LYS A 136 -13.00 6.58 9.41
C LYS A 136 -11.50 6.52 9.12
N GLY A 137 -11.12 6.32 7.84
CA GLY A 137 -9.71 6.22 7.42
C GLY A 137 -9.03 4.86 7.67
N GLN A 138 -9.80 3.84 8.02
CA GLN A 138 -9.31 2.45 8.17
C GLN A 138 -10.07 1.51 7.23
N TRP A 139 -9.38 0.49 6.75
CA TRP A 139 -9.97 -0.55 5.89
C TRP A 139 -10.50 -1.69 6.75
N GLU A 140 -11.81 -1.89 6.72
CA GLU A 140 -12.50 -2.95 7.44
C GLU A 140 -13.00 -4.02 6.46
N ALA A 141 -12.82 -5.29 6.78
CA ALA A 141 -13.37 -6.37 5.97
C ALA A 141 -14.90 -6.42 6.11
N LEU A 142 -15.61 -6.43 4.99
CA LEU A 142 -17.08 -6.49 4.96
C LEU A 142 -17.61 -7.90 5.15
N THR A 143 -16.83 -8.92 4.83
CA THR A 143 -17.21 -10.33 4.87
C THR A 143 -16.40 -11.07 5.92
N ALA A 144 -16.75 -10.89 7.19
CA ALA A 144 -16.05 -11.52 8.31
C ALA A 144 -16.51 -12.97 8.58
N GLU A 145 -17.59 -13.46 7.95
CA GLU A 145 -18.32 -14.58 8.55
C GLU A 145 -17.97 -16.01 8.09
N GLN A 146 -17.17 -16.22 7.04
CA GLN A 146 -17.09 -17.60 6.52
C GLN A 146 -15.72 -18.18 6.16
N GLU A 147 -14.63 -17.40 6.13
CA GLU A 147 -13.29 -17.97 5.83
C GLU A 147 -12.15 -17.25 6.55
N PRO A 148 -11.32 -17.97 7.34
CA PRO A 148 -10.24 -17.37 8.15
C PRO A 148 -9.17 -16.68 7.32
N LEU A 149 -8.99 -17.11 6.08
CA LEU A 149 -8.00 -16.52 5.17
C LEU A 149 -8.40 -15.16 4.61
N ARG A 150 -9.67 -14.76 4.73
CA ARG A 150 -10.14 -13.46 4.21
C ARG A 150 -9.59 -12.29 5.02
N GLY A 151 -9.47 -12.44 6.34
CA GLY A 151 -8.86 -11.43 7.19
C GLY A 151 -7.40 -11.18 6.85
N SER A 152 -6.66 -12.23 6.47
CA SER A 152 -5.25 -12.13 6.10
C SER A 152 -5.03 -11.41 4.77
N LEU A 153 -6.07 -11.29 3.91
CA LEU A 153 -5.96 -10.56 2.65
C LEU A 153 -5.79 -9.04 2.83
N SER A 154 -6.14 -8.50 3.98
CA SER A 154 -5.97 -7.06 4.27
C SER A 154 -4.52 -6.59 4.13
N ARG A 155 -3.54 -7.45 4.43
CA ARG A 155 -2.11 -7.14 4.27
C ARG A 155 -1.69 -6.91 2.83
N TYR A 156 -2.44 -7.44 1.86
CA TYR A 156 -2.16 -7.31 0.43
C TYR A 156 -2.88 -6.12 -0.22
N ASN A 157 -3.59 -5.31 0.56
CA ASN A 157 -4.16 -4.06 0.11
C ASN A 157 -3.05 -3.00 -0.05
N PRO A 158 -2.62 -2.65 -1.28
CA PRO A 158 -1.50 -1.73 -1.50
C PRO A 158 -1.85 -0.29 -1.10
N ILE A 159 -3.13 0.07 -1.10
CA ILE A 159 -3.58 1.40 -0.70
C ILE A 159 -3.43 1.55 0.82
N ALA A 160 -3.92 0.56 1.58
CA ALA A 160 -3.75 0.53 3.03
C ALA A 160 -2.26 0.53 3.43
N GLN A 161 -1.42 -0.19 2.68
CA GLN A 161 0.02 -0.18 2.93
C GLN A 161 0.63 1.21 2.73
N LEU A 162 0.34 1.88 1.63
CA LEU A 162 0.82 3.24 1.38
C LEU A 162 0.36 4.23 2.45
N GLU A 163 -0.91 4.14 2.88
CA GLU A 163 -1.46 4.96 3.95
C GLU A 163 -0.79 4.69 5.31
N ASN A 164 -0.45 3.44 5.61
CA ASN A 164 0.26 3.07 6.82
C ASN A 164 1.72 3.52 6.78
N ILE A 165 2.40 3.35 5.64
CA ILE A 165 3.76 3.88 5.43
C ILE A 165 3.79 5.39 5.72
N ASP A 166 2.77 6.13 5.31
CA ASP A 166 2.70 7.58 5.55
C ASP A 166 2.75 7.94 7.04
N ARG A 167 2.09 7.15 7.87
CA ARG A 167 1.99 7.37 9.32
C ARG A 167 3.21 6.91 10.13
N MET A 168 4.09 6.09 9.54
CA MET A 168 5.25 5.50 10.21
C MET A 168 6.51 6.35 10.04
N ASN A 169 7.43 6.24 10.99
CA ASN A 169 8.77 6.79 10.82
C ASN A 169 9.51 6.02 9.72
N LYS A 170 10.07 6.75 8.79
CA LYS A 170 10.68 6.20 7.58
C LYS A 170 11.77 7.09 7.02
N THR A 171 12.64 6.52 6.24
CA THR A 171 13.57 7.24 5.38
C THR A 171 13.18 7.00 3.93
N ILE A 172 13.06 8.07 3.15
CA ILE A 172 12.73 8.00 1.73
C ILE A 172 13.92 8.50 0.92
N LYS A 173 14.36 7.72 -0.07
CA LYS A 173 15.45 8.08 -0.98
C LYS A 173 15.02 7.84 -2.42
N SER A 174 15.49 8.69 -3.34
CA SER A 174 15.36 8.40 -4.77
C SER A 174 16.41 7.39 -5.19
N GLU A 175 16.00 6.38 -5.96
CA GLU A 175 16.93 5.44 -6.58
C GLU A 175 17.31 5.86 -7.99
N TYR A 176 18.57 5.58 -8.36
CA TYR A 176 19.09 5.79 -9.70
C TYR A 176 18.63 4.63 -10.62
N GLY A 177 18.57 4.89 -11.91
CA GLY A 177 18.21 3.86 -12.90
C GLY A 177 16.74 3.85 -13.32
N SER A 178 15.94 4.77 -12.78
CA SER A 178 14.57 4.97 -13.27
C SER A 178 14.59 5.51 -14.72
N GLY A 179 13.67 5.04 -15.55
CA GLY A 179 13.46 5.58 -16.90
C GLY A 179 13.12 7.06 -16.88
N ARG A 180 13.23 7.75 -18.03
CA ARG A 180 12.96 9.19 -18.12
C ARG A 180 11.58 9.62 -17.61
N ARG A 181 10.60 8.71 -17.66
CA ARG A 181 9.20 8.96 -17.28
C ARG A 181 8.85 8.52 -15.87
N THR A 182 9.74 7.81 -15.20
CA THR A 182 9.48 7.23 -13.88
C THR A 182 10.48 7.72 -12.85
N ARG A 183 10.10 7.67 -11.58
CA ARG A 183 10.95 7.85 -10.42
C ARG A 183 10.72 6.69 -9.47
N ILE A 184 11.79 6.13 -8.93
CA ILE A 184 11.73 5.06 -7.95
C ILE A 184 12.10 5.67 -6.61
N LEU A 185 11.23 5.45 -5.62
CA LEU A 185 11.46 5.81 -4.23
C LEU A 185 11.74 4.53 -3.45
N ARG A 186 12.87 4.47 -2.77
CA ARG A 186 13.18 3.47 -1.76
C ARG A 186 12.75 4.02 -0.41
N ILE A 187 11.87 3.29 0.28
CA ILE A 187 11.28 3.67 1.55
C ILE A 187 11.66 2.61 2.57
N GLU A 188 12.44 2.98 3.55
CA GLU A 188 12.85 2.11 4.65
C GLU A 188 12.09 2.53 5.91
N LEU A 189 11.33 1.62 6.51
CA LEU A 189 10.68 1.87 7.78
C LEU A 189 11.69 1.87 8.92
N ALA A 190 11.46 2.68 9.94
CA ALA A 190 12.19 2.57 11.19
C ALA A 190 11.96 1.16 11.79
N PRO A 191 13.01 0.49 12.32
CA PRO A 191 12.90 -0.89 12.80
C PRO A 191 11.79 -1.11 13.83
N GLU A 192 11.57 -0.15 14.71
CA GLU A 192 10.53 -0.23 15.74
C GLU A 192 9.12 -0.18 15.11
N ASP A 193 8.91 0.71 14.15
CA ASP A 193 7.64 0.81 13.45
C ASP A 193 7.39 -0.42 12.57
N ALA A 194 8.42 -0.92 11.87
CA ALA A 194 8.34 -2.15 11.10
C ALA A 194 7.96 -3.35 11.99
N LYS A 195 8.57 -3.45 13.18
CA LYS A 195 8.27 -4.50 14.15
C LYS A 195 6.86 -4.37 14.72
N ALA A 196 6.47 -3.17 15.13
CA ALA A 196 5.12 -2.91 15.66
C ALA A 196 4.06 -3.26 14.60
N TRP A 197 4.27 -2.84 13.36
CA TRP A 197 3.39 -3.14 12.23
C TRP A 197 3.26 -4.64 11.97
N ALA A 198 4.39 -5.37 11.87
CA ALA A 198 4.40 -6.81 11.67
C ALA A 198 3.68 -7.55 12.82
N THR A 199 3.90 -7.13 14.07
CA THR A 199 3.24 -7.70 15.24
C THR A 199 1.72 -7.49 15.19
N THR A 200 1.28 -6.28 14.85
CA THR A 200 -0.16 -5.98 14.69
C THR A 200 -0.78 -6.87 13.63
N GLN A 201 -0.16 -6.99 12.46
CA GLN A 201 -0.69 -7.84 11.39
C GLN A 201 -0.80 -9.31 11.79
N LEU A 202 0.23 -9.85 12.46
CA LEU A 202 0.20 -11.23 12.95
C LEU A 202 -0.89 -11.44 14.00
N ASN A 203 -1.08 -10.51 14.92
CA ASN A 203 -2.14 -10.56 15.92
C ASN A 203 -3.52 -10.53 15.27
N ASP A 204 -3.75 -9.66 14.30
CA ASP A 204 -5.03 -9.53 13.60
C ASP A 204 -5.36 -10.83 12.85
N GLU A 205 -4.37 -11.44 12.20
CA GLU A 205 -4.55 -12.73 11.52
C GLU A 205 -4.83 -13.87 12.48
N MET A 206 -4.07 -13.97 13.56
CA MET A 206 -4.31 -14.96 14.59
C MET A 206 -5.72 -14.83 15.17
N ASN A 207 -6.14 -13.60 15.49
CA ASN A 207 -7.48 -13.35 16.03
C ASN A 207 -8.58 -13.73 15.02
N ALA A 208 -8.39 -13.42 13.73
CA ALA A 208 -9.34 -13.80 12.69
C ALA A 208 -9.45 -15.34 12.55
N ILE A 209 -8.33 -16.03 12.54
CA ILE A 209 -8.29 -17.50 12.47
C ILE A 209 -8.91 -18.10 13.74
N LYS A 210 -8.58 -17.58 14.92
CA LYS A 210 -9.16 -18.01 16.20
C LYS A 210 -10.69 -17.89 16.20
N ALA A 211 -11.21 -16.73 15.82
CA ALA A 211 -12.65 -16.47 15.77
C ALA A 211 -13.37 -17.49 14.88
N GLU A 212 -12.82 -17.80 13.72
CA GLU A 212 -13.37 -18.77 12.77
C GLU A 212 -13.37 -20.19 13.35
N TYR A 213 -12.24 -20.67 13.90
CA TYR A 213 -12.16 -22.00 14.48
C TYR A 213 -13.09 -22.15 15.70
N MET A 214 -13.18 -21.12 16.54
CA MET A 214 -14.11 -21.11 17.67
C MET A 214 -15.57 -21.13 17.22
N HIS A 215 -15.90 -20.39 16.16
CA HIS A 215 -17.24 -20.43 15.57
C HIS A 215 -17.56 -21.82 14.99
N ARG A 216 -16.64 -22.45 14.26
CA ARG A 216 -16.83 -23.83 13.77
C ARG A 216 -17.01 -24.83 14.92
N ALA A 217 -16.19 -24.71 15.97
CA ALA A 217 -16.31 -25.57 17.15
C ALA A 217 -17.65 -25.39 17.87
N SER A 218 -18.17 -24.18 17.95
CA SER A 218 -19.48 -23.89 18.57
C SER A 218 -20.65 -24.54 17.84
N ASN A 219 -20.52 -24.77 16.53
CA ASN A 219 -21.53 -25.41 15.70
C ASN A 219 -21.51 -26.95 15.75
N ILE A 220 -20.49 -27.56 16.37
CA ILE A 220 -20.41 -29.01 16.57
C ILE A 220 -21.43 -29.44 17.64
N LYS A 221 -22.28 -30.40 17.29
CA LYS A 221 -23.25 -30.99 18.22
C LYS A 221 -22.68 -32.26 18.87
N GLY A 222 -22.90 -32.42 20.16
CA GLY A 222 -22.52 -33.65 20.84
C GLY A 222 -21.75 -33.45 22.14
N LYS A 223 -21.50 -34.59 22.87
CA LYS A 223 -20.85 -34.59 24.20
C LYS A 223 -19.41 -34.11 24.21
N ASN A 224 -18.75 -34.07 23.04
CA ASN A 224 -17.33 -33.69 22.92
C ASN A 224 -17.12 -32.18 22.67
N LYS A 225 -18.18 -31.40 22.51
CA LYS A 225 -18.10 -29.97 22.23
C LYS A 225 -17.24 -29.20 23.24
N ALA A 226 -17.59 -29.30 24.51
CA ALA A 226 -16.89 -28.62 25.59
C ALA A 226 -15.41 -29.03 25.70
N LYS A 227 -15.09 -30.28 25.42
CA LYS A 227 -13.70 -30.74 25.38
C LYS A 227 -12.93 -30.12 24.24
N LEU A 228 -13.51 -30.08 23.03
CA LEU A 228 -12.90 -29.48 21.84
C LEU A 228 -12.67 -27.99 22.02
N GLU A 229 -13.67 -27.25 22.51
CA GLU A 229 -13.55 -25.83 22.79
C GLU A 229 -12.42 -25.52 23.78
N LYS A 230 -12.28 -26.34 24.83
CA LYS A 230 -11.21 -26.24 25.81
C LYS A 230 -9.83 -26.51 25.19
N GLU A 231 -9.71 -27.58 24.41
CA GLU A 231 -8.45 -27.92 23.72
C GLU A 231 -8.02 -26.82 22.71
N LEU A 232 -8.96 -26.35 21.91
CA LEU A 232 -8.71 -25.21 21.00
C LEU A 232 -8.25 -23.99 21.77
N SER A 233 -8.93 -23.64 22.85
CA SER A 233 -8.57 -22.48 23.67
C SER A 233 -7.14 -22.56 24.22
N GLN A 234 -6.74 -23.76 24.67
CA GLN A 234 -5.37 -24.00 25.15
C GLN A 234 -4.33 -23.89 24.04
N VAL A 235 -4.59 -24.44 22.85
CA VAL A 235 -3.70 -24.34 21.69
C VAL A 235 -3.50 -22.86 21.30
N TRP A 236 -4.59 -22.08 21.29
CA TRP A 236 -4.51 -20.66 20.96
C TRP A 236 -3.72 -19.86 22.00
N GLN A 237 -3.95 -20.08 23.29
CA GLN A 237 -3.18 -19.40 24.34
C GLN A 237 -1.68 -19.71 24.26
N GLN A 238 -1.32 -20.96 23.97
CA GLN A 238 0.08 -21.36 23.77
C GLN A 238 0.67 -20.71 22.50
N GLY A 239 -0.10 -20.68 21.41
CA GLY A 239 0.30 -20.03 20.16
C GLY A 239 0.54 -18.52 20.33
N GLU A 240 -0.39 -17.82 20.99
CA GLU A 240 -0.28 -16.40 21.30
C GLU A 240 0.97 -16.10 22.14
N ALA A 241 1.19 -16.87 23.23
CA ALA A 241 2.37 -16.69 24.09
C ALA A 241 3.69 -16.95 23.34
N SER A 242 3.72 -17.99 22.50
CA SER A 242 4.89 -18.33 21.69
C SER A 242 5.19 -17.22 20.65
N MET A 243 4.16 -16.70 19.99
CA MET A 243 4.32 -15.60 19.03
C MET A 243 4.80 -14.32 19.73
N GLU A 244 4.22 -13.96 20.88
CA GLU A 244 4.69 -12.79 21.63
C GLU A 244 6.16 -12.92 22.03
N GLN A 245 6.57 -14.09 22.52
CA GLN A 245 7.95 -14.36 22.90
C GLN A 245 8.89 -14.24 21.69
N MET A 246 8.50 -14.84 20.55
CA MET A 246 9.24 -14.74 19.31
C MET A 246 9.38 -13.30 18.86
N MET A 247 8.28 -12.53 18.83
CA MET A 247 8.29 -11.14 18.39
C MET A 247 9.04 -10.21 19.34
N LYS A 248 9.10 -10.49 20.66
CA LYS A 248 9.94 -9.71 21.58
C LYS A 248 11.40 -9.70 21.15
N GLN A 249 11.92 -10.81 20.67
CA GLN A 249 13.33 -10.98 20.27
C GLN A 249 13.56 -10.75 18.78
N ALA A 250 12.51 -10.74 17.98
CA ALA A 250 12.60 -10.59 16.53
C ALA A 250 13.15 -9.22 16.12
N LYS A 251 13.98 -9.24 15.06
CA LYS A 251 14.36 -8.05 14.30
C LYS A 251 13.56 -8.03 13.02
N VAL A 252 12.90 -6.90 12.75
CA VAL A 252 12.08 -6.71 11.55
C VAL A 252 12.67 -5.57 10.74
N GLN A 253 12.84 -5.81 9.45
CA GLN A 253 13.23 -4.80 8.47
C GLN A 253 12.20 -4.82 7.33
N THR A 254 11.69 -3.66 6.97
CA THR A 254 10.76 -3.54 5.85
C THR A 254 11.23 -2.44 4.92
N VAL A 255 11.36 -2.79 3.65
CA VAL A 255 11.75 -1.90 2.56
C VAL A 255 10.69 -1.95 1.48
N TYR A 256 10.29 -0.79 1.02
CA TYR A 256 9.40 -0.61 -0.13
C TYR A 256 10.12 0.09 -1.27
N HIS A 257 9.76 -0.29 -2.50
CA HIS A 257 10.16 0.44 -3.70
C HIS A 257 8.89 0.89 -4.41
N LEU A 258 8.65 2.20 -4.42
CA LEU A 258 7.51 2.82 -5.07
C LEU A 258 7.94 3.45 -6.38
N THR A 259 7.48 2.90 -7.49
CA THR A 259 7.66 3.51 -8.82
C THR A 259 6.51 4.47 -9.11
N VAL A 260 6.84 5.71 -9.41
CA VAL A 260 5.89 6.81 -9.65
C VAL A 260 6.08 7.36 -11.06
N ASP A 261 5.00 7.65 -11.77
CA ASP A 261 5.04 8.40 -13.04
C ASP A 261 5.38 9.86 -12.75
N ARG A 262 6.38 10.40 -13.42
CA ARG A 262 6.86 11.79 -13.19
C ARG A 262 5.86 12.85 -13.60
N LYS A 263 5.00 12.58 -14.56
CA LYS A 263 4.04 13.54 -15.10
C LYS A 263 2.79 13.61 -14.24
N THR A 264 2.22 12.45 -13.91
CA THR A 264 0.94 12.36 -13.19
C THR A 264 1.14 12.27 -11.68
N SER A 265 2.35 11.92 -11.22
CA SER A 265 2.67 11.57 -9.83
C SER A 265 1.91 10.36 -9.30
N LEU A 266 1.30 9.55 -10.17
CA LEU A 266 0.59 8.35 -9.78
C LEU A 266 1.54 7.17 -9.60
N PRO A 267 1.32 6.30 -8.61
CA PRO A 267 2.04 5.04 -8.47
C PRO A 267 1.84 4.15 -9.68
N LEU A 268 2.89 3.52 -10.14
CA LEU A 268 2.87 2.51 -11.20
C LEU A 268 3.11 1.11 -10.63
N ARG A 269 3.99 1.02 -9.63
CA ARG A 269 4.35 -0.24 -8.98
C ARG A 269 4.73 -0.01 -7.54
N LEU A 270 4.33 -0.92 -6.67
CA LEU A 270 4.76 -1.01 -5.28
C LEU A 270 5.32 -2.41 -5.07
N SER A 271 6.61 -2.52 -4.75
CA SER A 271 7.18 -3.77 -4.27
C SER A 271 7.64 -3.62 -2.82
N SER A 272 7.58 -4.69 -2.05
CA SER A 272 8.01 -4.69 -0.66
C SER A 272 8.73 -5.97 -0.30
N GLU A 273 9.68 -5.85 0.62
CA GLU A 273 10.31 -6.96 1.31
C GLU A 273 10.28 -6.68 2.81
N SER A 274 9.52 -7.50 3.54
CA SER A 274 9.47 -7.49 5.00
C SER A 274 10.21 -8.71 5.52
N GLN A 275 11.37 -8.48 6.11
CA GLN A 275 12.24 -9.52 6.64
C GLN A 275 12.13 -9.60 8.14
N VAL A 276 11.91 -10.81 8.65
CA VAL A 276 11.87 -11.11 10.08
C VAL A 276 12.99 -12.09 10.41
N THR A 277 13.84 -11.71 11.36
CA THR A 277 14.88 -12.59 11.93
C THR A 277 14.51 -12.88 13.37
N TYR A 278 14.36 -14.14 13.71
CA TYR A 278 13.94 -14.59 15.04
C TYR A 278 14.68 -15.86 15.48
N GLN A 279 14.62 -16.17 16.76
CA GLN A 279 15.12 -17.44 17.31
C GLN A 279 13.92 -18.36 17.55
N ASP A 280 14.04 -19.62 17.15
CA ASP A 280 13.05 -20.64 17.46
C ASP A 280 13.26 -21.21 18.88
N ALA A 281 12.40 -22.14 19.29
CA ALA A 281 12.46 -22.79 20.61
C ALA A 281 13.79 -23.55 20.88
N SER A 282 14.54 -23.86 19.82
CA SER A 282 15.89 -24.50 19.91
C SER A 282 17.04 -23.50 19.90
N ASN A 283 16.74 -22.19 20.02
CA ASN A 283 17.69 -21.07 19.88
C ASN A 283 18.37 -21.00 18.51
N LYS A 284 17.84 -21.62 17.51
CA LYS A 284 18.30 -21.50 16.12
C LYS A 284 17.77 -20.21 15.52
N SER A 285 18.66 -19.43 14.92
CA SER A 285 18.26 -18.24 14.16
C SER A 285 17.59 -18.64 12.86
N ASN A 286 16.39 -18.11 12.65
CA ASN A 286 15.62 -18.26 11.43
C ASN A 286 15.41 -16.89 10.80
N LYS A 287 15.35 -16.85 9.47
CA LYS A 287 15.14 -15.63 8.72
C LYS A 287 14.15 -15.91 7.61
N GLU A 288 13.06 -15.16 7.61
CA GLU A 288 11.98 -15.25 6.65
C GLU A 288 11.70 -13.86 6.07
N ALA A 289 11.33 -13.81 4.81
CA ALA A 289 10.95 -12.57 4.15
C ALA A 289 9.61 -12.75 3.42
N LEU A 290 8.65 -11.89 3.75
CA LEU A 290 7.45 -11.72 2.95
C LEU A 290 7.79 -10.73 1.82
N VAL A 291 7.66 -11.19 0.59
CA VAL A 291 7.88 -10.37 -0.61
C VAL A 291 6.55 -10.16 -1.30
N MET A 292 6.31 -8.92 -1.72
CA MET A 292 5.11 -8.55 -2.47
C MET A 292 5.49 -7.64 -3.63
N ASP A 293 4.81 -7.80 -4.75
CA ASP A 293 4.95 -6.95 -5.94
C ASP A 293 3.57 -6.64 -6.51
N VAL A 294 3.25 -5.36 -6.63
CA VAL A 294 1.95 -4.88 -7.11
C VAL A 294 2.15 -3.90 -8.26
N ASN A 295 1.43 -4.13 -9.35
CA ASN A 295 1.36 -3.23 -10.49
C ASN A 295 -0.02 -2.58 -10.55
N PHE A 296 -0.06 -1.27 -10.51
CA PHE A 296 -1.27 -0.48 -10.70
C PHE A 296 -1.58 -0.39 -12.19
N LYS A 297 -2.84 -0.62 -12.59
CA LYS A 297 -3.24 -0.77 -13.99
C LYS A 297 -4.01 0.42 -14.52
N THR A 298 -5.10 0.76 -13.86
CA THR A 298 -6.07 1.75 -14.32
C THR A 298 -6.35 2.74 -13.21
N TYR A 299 -6.49 4.02 -13.59
CA TYR A 299 -6.83 5.13 -12.70
C TYR A 299 -7.93 5.96 -13.38
N ASP A 300 -9.13 5.98 -12.81
CA ASP A 300 -10.25 6.81 -13.26
C ASP A 300 -10.67 7.81 -12.16
#